data_d26015dd353203307a2f5e347ec1fef4
#
_entry.id   d26015dd353203307a2f5e347ec1fef4
#
_cell.length_a   1.000
_cell.length_b   1.000
_cell.length_c   1.000
_cell.angle_alpha   90.00
_cell.angle_beta   90.00
_cell.angle_gamma   90.00
#
_symmetry.space_group_name_H-M   'P 1'
#
loop_
_entity.id
_entity.type
_entity.pdbx_description
1 polymer ?
#
loop_
_entity_poly.entity_id
_entity_poly.type
_entity_poly.pdbx_seq_one_letter_code
_entity_poly.pdbx_strand_id
1 'polypeptide(L)'
;MNVPGFVFNPISLAIEGAAIGFLIAVPVGPAAALCIRRTITVGAVAGYMTGIGAALGDAVFGAVAAFGLSFVEQFVFEREAWLLGIGGIVLVIMGWTTMRHRPRSVGDPVADDREHRVATHLHYASSSFFITVFNPVTVMAFGAAFASRNLAGVGASLPDAALLVGAVFCGALAWWTIICAASVSLRARFTGAGLLWLNRGSGAIILGFGLLALASLLPLPWKQIARYLGL
;
A
#
# COMPACT_ATOMS: atom_id res chain seq x y z
N MET A 1 -12.18 33.02 22.15
CA MET A 1 -11.14 33.42 21.18
C MET A 1 -11.45 32.73 19.86
N ASN A 2 -12.03 33.48 18.89
CA ASN A 2 -12.22 32.96 17.54
C ASN A 2 -10.85 32.91 16.86
N VAL A 3 -10.32 31.72 16.72
CA VAL A 3 -9.20 31.48 15.81
C VAL A 3 -9.76 31.71 14.40
N PRO A 4 -9.21 32.64 13.59
CA PRO A 4 -9.65 32.79 12.21
C PRO A 4 -9.46 31.46 11.53
N GLY A 5 -10.57 30.86 11.05
CA GLY A 5 -10.53 29.57 10.39
C GLY A 5 -9.59 29.64 9.19
N PHE A 6 -8.58 28.81 9.18
CA PHE A 6 -7.79 28.57 7.98
C PHE A 6 -8.75 27.99 6.93
N VAL A 7 -9.19 28.83 6.03
CA VAL A 7 -10.04 28.39 4.92
C VAL A 7 -9.09 27.79 3.87
N PHE A 8 -9.01 26.47 3.85
CA PHE A 8 -8.29 25.79 2.80
C PHE A 8 -9.00 26.02 1.46
N ASN A 9 -8.25 26.32 0.43
CA ASN A 9 -8.81 26.35 -0.92
C ASN A 9 -9.12 24.88 -1.31
N PRO A 10 -10.40 24.52 -1.59
CA PRO A 10 -10.76 23.13 -1.89
C PRO A 10 -10.00 22.54 -3.08
N ILE A 11 -9.67 23.38 -4.08
CA ILE A 11 -8.92 22.93 -5.26
C ILE A 11 -7.48 22.59 -4.89
N SER A 12 -6.81 23.46 -4.11
CA SER A 12 -5.44 23.16 -3.67
C SER A 12 -5.38 21.93 -2.78
N LEU A 13 -6.36 21.78 -1.87
CA LEU A 13 -6.47 20.63 -0.99
C LEU A 13 -6.66 19.32 -1.76
N ALA A 14 -7.51 19.33 -2.79
CA ALA A 14 -7.71 18.17 -3.65
C ALA A 14 -6.45 17.82 -4.46
N ILE A 15 -5.77 18.82 -5.03
CA ILE A 15 -4.51 18.59 -5.76
C ILE A 15 -3.41 18.05 -4.83
N GLU A 16 -3.26 18.63 -3.65
CA GLU A 16 -2.27 18.18 -2.67
C GLU A 16 -2.55 16.77 -2.19
N GLY A 17 -3.80 16.46 -1.84
CA GLY A 17 -4.21 15.13 -1.44
C GLY A 17 -3.95 14.10 -2.53
N ALA A 18 -4.33 14.39 -3.77
CA ALA A 18 -4.10 13.50 -4.91
C ALA A 18 -2.60 13.32 -5.19
N ALA A 19 -1.81 14.38 -5.11
CA ALA A 19 -0.36 14.31 -5.28
C ALA A 19 0.29 13.44 -4.18
N ILE A 20 -0.12 13.62 -2.93
CA ILE A 20 0.38 12.82 -1.80
C ILE A 20 0.05 11.34 -2.01
N GLY A 21 -1.23 11.01 -2.29
CA GLY A 21 -1.64 9.63 -2.51
C GLY A 21 -0.91 8.97 -3.69
N PHE A 22 -0.76 9.72 -4.80
CA PHE A 22 -0.02 9.24 -5.96
C PHE A 22 1.45 9.00 -5.64
N LEU A 23 2.16 10.00 -5.10
CA LEU A 23 3.61 9.93 -4.86
C LEU A 23 3.99 8.88 -3.81
N ILE A 24 3.15 8.68 -2.78
CA ILE A 24 3.41 7.65 -1.76
C ILE A 24 3.18 6.25 -2.32
N ALA A 25 2.27 6.09 -3.29
CA ALA A 25 2.04 4.80 -3.93
C ALA A 25 3.14 4.41 -4.94
N VAL A 26 3.93 5.37 -5.46
CA VAL A 26 4.97 5.14 -6.50
C VAL A 26 6.07 4.17 -6.08
N PRO A 27 6.64 4.20 -4.87
CA PRO A 27 7.71 3.28 -4.50
C PRO A 27 7.28 1.82 -4.61
N VAL A 28 8.11 1.03 -5.30
CA VAL A 28 7.82 -0.39 -5.52
C VAL A 28 8.02 -1.17 -4.23
N GLY A 29 6.91 -1.46 -3.56
CA GLY A 29 6.86 -2.24 -2.32
C GLY A 29 6.11 -3.56 -2.48
N PRO A 30 5.76 -4.21 -1.34
CA PRO A 30 5.03 -5.46 -1.32
C PRO A 30 3.70 -5.43 -2.06
N ALA A 31 2.94 -4.34 -1.93
CA ALA A 31 1.65 -4.16 -2.61
C ALA A 31 1.84 -4.07 -4.14
N ALA A 32 2.87 -3.35 -4.62
CA ALA A 32 3.17 -3.25 -6.06
C ALA A 32 3.60 -4.62 -6.63
N ALA A 33 4.47 -5.34 -5.94
CA ALA A 33 4.88 -6.68 -6.33
C ALA A 33 3.67 -7.64 -6.44
N LEU A 34 2.74 -7.55 -5.49
CA LEU A 34 1.52 -8.35 -5.49
C LEU A 34 0.56 -7.95 -6.62
N CYS A 35 0.38 -6.63 -6.86
CA CYS A 35 -0.46 -6.09 -7.93
C CYS A 35 0.04 -6.53 -9.30
N ILE A 36 1.33 -6.30 -9.60
CA ILE A 36 1.96 -6.70 -10.86
C ILE A 36 1.80 -8.21 -11.09
N ARG A 37 2.14 -9.00 -10.07
CA ARG A 37 2.02 -10.46 -10.15
C ARG A 37 0.60 -10.89 -10.47
N ARG A 38 -0.41 -10.39 -9.72
CA ARG A 38 -1.82 -10.77 -9.93
C ARG A 38 -2.32 -10.33 -11.29
N THR A 39 -1.93 -9.15 -11.75
CA THR A 39 -2.29 -8.66 -13.08
C THR A 39 -1.77 -9.59 -14.16
N ILE A 40 -0.52 -10.02 -14.06
CA ILE A 40 0.12 -10.87 -15.09
C ILE A 40 -0.37 -12.31 -15.00
N THR A 41 -0.46 -12.89 -13.80
CA THR A 41 -0.77 -14.32 -13.63
C THR A 41 -2.27 -14.64 -13.65
N VAL A 42 -3.10 -13.77 -13.09
CA VAL A 42 -4.55 -13.97 -12.96
C VAL A 42 -5.31 -13.14 -13.98
N GLY A 43 -5.00 -11.86 -14.08
CA GLY A 43 -5.61 -10.93 -15.03
C GLY A 43 -5.82 -9.52 -14.48
N ALA A 44 -6.26 -8.64 -15.37
CA ALA A 44 -6.42 -7.20 -15.07
C ALA A 44 -7.33 -6.95 -13.88
N VAL A 45 -8.46 -7.67 -13.77
CA VAL A 45 -9.42 -7.49 -12.67
C VAL A 45 -8.78 -7.80 -11.31
N ALA A 46 -8.01 -8.89 -11.21
CA ALA A 46 -7.32 -9.25 -9.97
C ALA A 46 -6.28 -8.21 -9.56
N GLY A 47 -5.55 -7.66 -10.54
CA GLY A 47 -4.62 -6.56 -10.30
C GLY A 47 -5.33 -5.29 -9.86
N TYR A 48 -6.40 -4.92 -10.54
CA TYR A 48 -7.18 -3.72 -10.22
C TYR A 48 -7.83 -3.78 -8.83
N MET A 49 -8.40 -4.94 -8.45
CA MET A 49 -8.91 -5.17 -7.09
C MET A 49 -7.80 -5.07 -6.04
N THR A 50 -6.61 -5.56 -6.36
CA THR A 50 -5.43 -5.38 -5.51
C THR A 50 -5.07 -3.89 -5.37
N GLY A 51 -5.10 -3.13 -6.47
CA GLY A 51 -4.88 -1.68 -6.47
C GLY A 51 -5.91 -0.91 -5.66
N ILE A 52 -7.20 -1.25 -5.78
CA ILE A 52 -8.28 -0.66 -4.97
C ILE A 52 -8.01 -0.92 -3.48
N GLY A 53 -7.66 -2.13 -3.10
CA GLY A 53 -7.35 -2.46 -1.72
C GLY A 53 -6.19 -1.65 -1.16
N ALA A 54 -5.12 -1.48 -1.93
CA ALA A 54 -3.99 -0.65 -1.54
C ALA A 54 -4.39 0.82 -1.40
N ALA A 55 -5.12 1.38 -2.38
CA ALA A 55 -5.61 2.76 -2.34
C ALA A 55 -6.54 3.03 -1.14
N LEU A 56 -7.37 2.05 -0.75
CA LEU A 56 -8.17 2.13 0.47
C LEU A 56 -7.28 2.16 1.72
N GLY A 57 -6.19 1.39 1.74
CA GLY A 57 -5.19 1.45 2.82
C GLY A 57 -4.54 2.83 2.91
N ASP A 58 -4.17 3.43 1.77
CA ASP A 58 -3.62 4.79 1.70
C ASP A 58 -4.65 5.83 2.19
N ALA A 59 -5.93 5.67 1.83
CA ALA A 59 -7.01 6.55 2.29
C ALA A 59 -7.22 6.50 3.81
N VAL A 60 -6.97 5.36 4.47
CA VAL A 60 -6.99 5.28 5.94
C VAL A 60 -5.96 6.22 6.55
N PHE A 61 -4.73 6.26 6.02
CA PHE A 61 -3.73 7.21 6.49
C PHE A 61 -4.11 8.65 6.18
N GLY A 62 -4.72 8.89 5.01
CA GLY A 62 -5.31 10.18 4.67
C GLY A 62 -6.34 10.62 5.71
N ALA A 63 -7.21 9.71 6.16
CA ALA A 63 -8.20 9.99 7.19
C ALA A 63 -7.56 10.26 8.56
N VAL A 64 -6.58 9.44 8.97
CA VAL A 64 -5.84 9.65 10.21
C VAL A 64 -5.24 11.05 10.26
N ALA A 65 -4.63 11.48 9.18
CA ALA A 65 -4.01 12.81 9.12
C ALA A 65 -5.05 13.93 9.02
N ALA A 66 -6.09 13.78 8.18
CA ALA A 66 -7.13 14.79 7.99
C ALA A 66 -7.86 15.11 9.29
N PHE A 67 -8.21 14.09 10.05
CA PHE A 67 -8.93 14.28 11.32
C PHE A 67 -8.03 14.66 12.50
N GLY A 68 -6.70 14.79 12.27
CA GLY A 68 -5.75 15.17 13.31
C GLY A 68 -5.88 14.26 14.52
N LEU A 69 -6.07 12.96 14.29
CA LEU A 69 -6.26 12.00 15.35
C LEU A 69 -4.93 11.81 16.10
N SER A 70 -4.55 12.83 16.90
CA SER A 70 -3.42 12.75 17.83
C SER A 70 -3.48 11.46 18.65
N PHE A 71 -4.69 10.98 18.93
CA PHE A 71 -4.90 9.68 19.57
C PHE A 71 -4.42 8.52 18.67
N VAL A 72 -4.67 8.58 17.35
CA VAL A 72 -4.24 7.51 16.44
C VAL A 72 -2.75 7.63 16.14
N GLU A 73 -2.23 8.85 16.00
CA GLU A 73 -0.79 9.08 15.91
C GLU A 73 -0.08 8.53 17.15
N GLN A 74 -0.55 8.89 18.34
CA GLN A 74 -0.02 8.39 19.60
C GLN A 74 -0.18 6.87 19.70
N PHE A 75 -1.33 6.32 19.35
CA PHE A 75 -1.57 4.88 19.33
C PHE A 75 -0.64 4.14 18.35
N VAL A 76 -0.40 4.69 17.16
CA VAL A 76 0.51 4.11 16.16
C VAL A 76 1.96 4.17 16.66
N PHE A 77 2.41 5.31 17.22
CA PHE A 77 3.76 5.45 17.75
C PHE A 77 3.98 4.62 19.01
N GLU A 78 3.01 4.58 19.93
CA GLU A 78 3.11 3.76 21.16
C GLU A 78 3.07 2.25 20.86
N ARG A 79 2.46 1.86 19.74
CA ARG A 79 2.30 0.46 19.34
C ARG A 79 3.04 0.09 18.06
N GLU A 80 3.99 0.90 17.65
CA GLU A 80 4.82 0.66 16.46
C GLU A 80 5.39 -0.76 16.45
N ALA A 81 5.91 -1.24 17.58
CA ALA A 81 6.45 -2.58 17.72
C ALA A 81 5.41 -3.68 17.40
N TRP A 82 4.15 -3.52 17.84
CA TRP A 82 3.08 -4.46 17.53
C TRP A 82 2.70 -4.44 16.04
N LEU A 83 2.61 -3.25 15.45
CA LEU A 83 2.31 -3.08 14.04
C LEU A 83 3.40 -3.68 13.16
N LEU A 84 4.67 -3.42 13.50
CA LEU A 84 5.83 -4.01 12.82
C LEU A 84 5.88 -5.52 13.00
N GLY A 85 5.58 -6.04 14.19
CA GLY A 85 5.56 -7.46 14.49
C GLY A 85 4.49 -8.21 13.71
N ILE A 86 3.24 -7.80 13.83
CA ILE A 86 2.11 -8.43 13.15
C ILE A 86 2.25 -8.26 11.62
N GLY A 87 2.51 -7.04 11.16
CA GLY A 87 2.70 -6.74 9.74
C GLY A 87 3.88 -7.51 9.15
N GLY A 88 5.00 -7.57 9.85
CA GLY A 88 6.18 -8.33 9.44
C GLY A 88 5.89 -9.83 9.30
N ILE A 89 5.20 -10.44 10.27
CA ILE A 89 4.80 -11.86 10.21
C ILE A 89 3.87 -12.11 9.01
N VAL A 90 2.86 -11.27 8.81
CA VAL A 90 1.94 -11.38 7.67
C VAL A 90 2.69 -11.30 6.36
N LEU A 91 3.59 -10.32 6.19
CA LEU A 91 4.41 -10.16 4.98
C LEU A 91 5.34 -11.37 4.76
N VAL A 92 5.96 -11.92 5.81
CA VAL A 92 6.81 -13.11 5.71
C VAL A 92 5.99 -14.32 5.23
N ILE A 93 4.82 -14.58 5.82
CA ILE A 93 3.95 -15.68 5.41
C ILE A 93 3.49 -15.49 3.96
N MET A 94 3.07 -14.28 3.59
CA MET A 94 2.61 -13.98 2.23
C MET A 94 3.74 -14.07 1.21
N GLY A 95 4.92 -13.56 1.52
CA GLY A 95 6.09 -13.66 0.64
C GLY A 95 6.49 -15.11 0.41
N TRP A 96 6.57 -15.89 1.47
CA TRP A 96 6.89 -17.31 1.41
C TRP A 96 5.88 -18.13 0.61
N THR A 97 4.59 -17.95 0.87
CA THR A 97 3.52 -18.64 0.13
C THR A 97 3.53 -18.22 -1.35
N THR A 98 3.76 -16.94 -1.63
CA THR A 98 3.89 -16.41 -3.00
C THR A 98 5.05 -17.07 -3.76
N MET A 99 6.22 -17.21 -3.14
CA MET A 99 7.38 -17.86 -3.76
C MET A 99 7.14 -19.34 -4.08
N ARG A 100 6.42 -20.04 -3.20
CA ARG A 100 6.13 -21.47 -3.36
C ARG A 100 4.99 -21.77 -4.33
N HIS A 101 4.14 -20.80 -4.59
CA HIS A 101 2.99 -21.00 -5.47
C HIS A 101 3.46 -21.18 -6.91
N ARG A 102 3.07 -22.30 -7.54
CA ARG A 102 3.28 -22.51 -8.97
C ARG A 102 2.21 -21.71 -9.73
N PRO A 103 2.58 -20.78 -10.60
CA PRO A 103 1.62 -20.04 -11.39
C PRO A 103 0.86 -21.01 -12.29
N ARG A 104 -0.46 -20.82 -12.38
CA ARG A 104 -1.27 -21.48 -13.41
C ARG A 104 -0.85 -20.97 -14.78
N SER A 105 -0.95 -21.82 -15.80
CA SER A 105 -0.68 -21.41 -17.17
C SER A 105 -1.62 -20.28 -17.60
N VAL A 106 -1.11 -19.35 -18.39
CA VAL A 106 -1.94 -18.28 -18.97
C VAL A 106 -2.97 -18.95 -19.88
N GLY A 107 -4.25 -18.97 -19.46
CA GLY A 107 -5.33 -19.60 -20.23
C GLY A 107 -6.12 -20.69 -19.48
N ASP A 108 -5.69 -21.12 -18.30
CA ASP A 108 -6.50 -22.05 -17.50
C ASP A 108 -7.84 -21.40 -17.12
N PRO A 109 -8.98 -22.09 -17.38
CA PRO A 109 -10.30 -21.55 -17.06
C PRO A 109 -10.41 -21.28 -15.55
N VAL A 110 -10.78 -20.05 -15.20
CA VAL A 110 -11.19 -19.71 -13.84
C VAL A 110 -12.59 -20.30 -13.67
N ALA A 111 -12.81 -21.11 -12.63
CA ALA A 111 -14.11 -21.65 -12.33
C ALA A 111 -15.19 -20.55 -12.32
N ASP A 112 -16.23 -20.76 -13.13
CA ASP A 112 -17.23 -19.73 -13.51
C ASP A 112 -18.35 -19.54 -12.47
N ASP A 113 -18.03 -19.67 -11.20
CA ASP A 113 -19.01 -19.52 -10.12
C ASP A 113 -19.00 -18.06 -9.63
N ARG A 114 -20.15 -17.37 -9.75
CA ARG A 114 -20.29 -15.94 -9.41
C ARG A 114 -19.96 -15.65 -7.95
N GLU A 115 -20.38 -16.51 -7.02
CA GLU A 115 -20.07 -16.36 -5.60
C GLU A 115 -18.57 -16.53 -5.32
N HIS A 116 -17.92 -17.49 -5.97
CA HIS A 116 -16.47 -17.66 -5.90
C HIS A 116 -15.72 -16.48 -6.46
N ARG A 117 -16.24 -15.80 -7.50
CA ARG A 117 -15.62 -14.59 -8.07
C ARG A 117 -15.64 -13.41 -7.11
N VAL A 118 -16.77 -13.15 -6.48
CA VAL A 118 -16.89 -12.01 -5.52
C VAL A 118 -15.99 -12.24 -4.32
N ALA A 119 -16.02 -13.43 -3.72
CA ALA A 119 -15.15 -13.78 -2.60
C ALA A 119 -13.66 -13.66 -2.98
N THR A 120 -13.28 -14.04 -4.19
CA THR A 120 -11.92 -13.94 -4.70
C THR A 120 -11.50 -12.48 -4.93
N HIS A 121 -12.39 -11.62 -5.47
CA HIS A 121 -12.10 -10.20 -5.65
C HIS A 121 -11.96 -9.47 -4.31
N LEU A 122 -12.81 -9.77 -3.35
CA LEU A 122 -12.70 -9.25 -1.99
C LEU A 122 -11.38 -9.68 -1.33
N HIS A 123 -10.97 -10.92 -1.54
CA HIS A 123 -9.67 -11.40 -1.06
C HIS A 123 -8.49 -10.64 -1.68
N TYR A 124 -8.57 -10.29 -2.97
CA TYR A 124 -7.52 -9.49 -3.60
C TYR A 124 -7.43 -8.08 -3.01
N ALA A 125 -8.57 -7.44 -2.80
CA ALA A 125 -8.62 -6.12 -2.21
C ALA A 125 -8.20 -6.14 -0.72
N SER A 126 -8.78 -7.02 0.10
CA SER A 126 -8.48 -7.10 1.53
C SER A 126 -7.02 -7.44 1.81
N SER A 127 -6.43 -8.41 1.10
CA SER A 127 -5.04 -8.77 1.30
C SER A 127 -4.09 -7.61 0.98
N SER A 128 -4.36 -6.82 -0.07
CA SER A 128 -3.57 -5.64 -0.40
C SER A 128 -3.80 -4.49 0.57
N PHE A 129 -5.03 -4.29 1.01
CA PHE A 129 -5.37 -3.33 2.06
C PHE A 129 -4.54 -3.57 3.33
N PHE A 130 -4.55 -4.80 3.85
CA PHE A 130 -3.77 -5.13 5.03
C PHE A 130 -2.25 -4.99 4.81
N ILE A 131 -1.74 -5.38 3.64
CA ILE A 131 -0.33 -5.16 3.30
C ILE A 131 0.01 -3.66 3.37
N THR A 132 -0.84 -2.79 2.86
CA THR A 132 -0.60 -1.34 2.84
C THR A 132 -0.70 -0.76 4.25
N VAL A 133 -1.76 -1.10 5.00
CA VAL A 133 -1.98 -0.57 6.36
C VAL A 133 -0.87 -1.01 7.33
N PHE A 134 -0.38 -2.24 7.20
CA PHE A 134 0.69 -2.74 8.06
C PHE A 134 2.10 -2.53 7.47
N ASN A 135 2.22 -1.78 6.36
CA ASN A 135 3.52 -1.45 5.79
C ASN A 135 4.14 -0.25 6.51
N PRO A 136 5.23 -0.44 7.26
CA PRO A 136 5.85 0.65 8.02
C PRO A 136 6.35 1.79 7.12
N VAL A 137 6.78 1.47 5.90
CA VAL A 137 7.23 2.49 4.94
C VAL A 137 6.08 3.41 4.54
N THR A 138 4.88 2.86 4.33
CA THR A 138 3.68 3.65 4.03
C THR A 138 3.30 4.55 5.21
N VAL A 139 3.31 4.02 6.43
CA VAL A 139 3.04 4.79 7.67
C VAL A 139 3.99 5.98 7.80
N MET A 140 5.31 5.73 7.66
CA MET A 140 6.32 6.78 7.76
C MET A 140 6.21 7.81 6.64
N ALA A 141 5.94 7.38 5.41
CA ALA A 141 5.80 8.26 4.26
C ALA A 141 4.61 9.21 4.41
N PHE A 142 3.45 8.70 4.85
CA PHE A 142 2.29 9.53 5.15
C PHE A 142 2.57 10.49 6.30
N GLY A 143 3.15 10.01 7.41
CA GLY A 143 3.53 10.86 8.54
C GLY A 143 4.43 12.03 8.12
N ALA A 144 5.48 11.75 7.34
CA ALA A 144 6.39 12.78 6.83
C ALA A 144 5.70 13.77 5.86
N ALA A 145 4.86 13.25 4.94
CA ALA A 145 4.14 14.08 3.98
C ALA A 145 3.19 15.05 4.67
N PHE A 146 2.43 14.59 5.65
CA PHE A 146 1.47 15.44 6.36
C PHE A 146 2.14 16.43 7.31
N ALA A 147 3.20 16.04 7.99
CA ALA A 147 3.98 16.93 8.82
C ALA A 147 4.62 18.09 8.01
N SER A 148 5.09 17.79 6.79
CA SER A 148 5.72 18.80 5.93
C SER A 148 4.74 19.84 5.35
N ARG A 149 3.44 19.51 5.28
CA ARG A 149 2.42 20.35 4.62
C ARG A 149 1.50 21.10 5.56
N ASN A 150 1.72 21.02 6.89
CA ASN A 150 0.85 21.63 7.90
C ASN A 150 -0.66 21.33 7.69
N LEU A 151 -0.96 20.14 7.21
CA LEU A 151 -2.34 19.68 7.01
C LEU A 151 -3.03 19.30 8.33
N ALA A 152 -2.32 19.43 9.45
CA ALA A 152 -2.90 19.31 10.77
C ALA A 152 -3.98 20.40 10.97
N GLY A 153 -5.21 19.99 11.20
CA GLY A 153 -6.33 20.91 11.41
C GLY A 153 -7.33 20.96 10.25
N VAL A 154 -7.07 20.31 9.12
CA VAL A 154 -8.07 20.13 8.05
C VAL A 154 -9.33 19.43 8.58
N GLY A 155 -9.21 18.60 9.60
CA GLY A 155 -10.32 17.92 10.27
C GLY A 155 -11.27 18.80 11.08
N ALA A 156 -10.95 20.09 11.24
CA ALA A 156 -11.90 21.05 11.82
C ALA A 156 -13.13 21.26 10.92
N SER A 157 -12.99 20.96 9.61
CA SER A 157 -14.06 20.96 8.62
C SER A 157 -14.26 19.54 8.08
N LEU A 158 -15.40 18.93 8.35
CA LEU A 158 -15.72 17.59 7.83
C LEU A 158 -15.69 17.51 6.29
N PRO A 159 -16.22 18.53 5.54
CA PRO A 159 -16.08 18.55 4.08
C PRO A 159 -14.64 18.56 3.59
N ASP A 160 -13.76 19.34 4.22
CA ASP A 160 -12.35 19.44 3.81
C ASP A 160 -11.61 18.13 4.11
N ALA A 161 -11.88 17.51 5.27
CA ALA A 161 -11.35 16.22 5.62
C ALA A 161 -11.78 15.13 4.62
N ALA A 162 -13.05 15.08 4.27
CA ALA A 162 -13.58 14.13 3.30
C ALA A 162 -12.97 14.36 1.90
N LEU A 163 -12.80 15.63 1.50
CA LEU A 163 -12.15 15.99 0.24
C LEU A 163 -10.70 15.51 0.21
N LEU A 164 -9.93 15.74 1.28
CA LEU A 164 -8.54 15.30 1.37
C LEU A 164 -8.43 13.76 1.28
N VAL A 165 -9.23 13.04 2.03
CA VAL A 165 -9.27 11.56 2.03
C VAL A 165 -9.63 11.03 0.65
N GLY A 166 -10.67 11.59 0.03
CA GLY A 166 -11.07 11.23 -1.33
C GLY A 166 -9.99 11.52 -2.37
N ALA A 167 -9.30 12.66 -2.23
CA ALA A 167 -8.21 13.03 -3.11
C ALA A 167 -7.00 12.09 -2.97
N VAL A 168 -6.61 11.74 -1.76
CA VAL A 168 -5.55 10.73 -1.49
C VAL A 168 -5.92 9.40 -2.13
N PHE A 169 -7.15 8.94 -1.93
CA PHE A 169 -7.64 7.71 -2.55
C PHE A 169 -7.55 7.76 -4.08
N CYS A 170 -8.03 8.84 -4.70
CA CYS A 170 -8.02 8.99 -6.15
C CYS A 170 -6.59 9.06 -6.71
N GLY A 171 -5.68 9.75 -6.03
CA GLY A 171 -4.28 9.82 -6.41
C GLY A 171 -3.59 8.47 -6.37
N ALA A 172 -3.76 7.73 -5.27
CA ALA A 172 -3.25 6.37 -5.13
C ALA A 172 -3.87 5.44 -6.19
N LEU A 173 -5.18 5.51 -6.40
CA LEU A 173 -5.88 4.69 -7.40
C LEU A 173 -5.39 4.98 -8.82
N ALA A 174 -5.08 6.23 -9.15
CA ALA A 174 -4.50 6.60 -10.44
C ALA A 174 -3.16 5.88 -10.66
N TRP A 175 -2.28 5.87 -9.67
CA TRP A 175 -1.02 5.11 -9.74
C TRP A 175 -1.27 3.60 -9.94
N TRP A 176 -2.15 3.01 -9.14
CA TRP A 176 -2.48 1.58 -9.27
C TRP A 176 -3.08 1.22 -10.62
N THR A 177 -3.85 2.12 -11.21
CA THR A 177 -4.38 1.95 -12.57
C THR A 177 -3.25 1.94 -13.59
N ILE A 178 -2.26 2.83 -13.47
CA ILE A 178 -1.08 2.86 -14.34
C ILE A 178 -0.29 1.55 -14.21
N ILE A 179 -0.03 1.08 -12.99
CA ILE A 179 0.68 -0.19 -12.75
C ILE A 179 -0.07 -1.37 -13.37
N CYS A 180 -1.39 -1.43 -13.20
CA CYS A 180 -2.21 -2.49 -13.81
C CYS A 180 -2.16 -2.42 -15.35
N ALA A 181 -2.34 -1.25 -15.95
CA ALA A 181 -2.31 -1.08 -17.40
C ALA A 181 -0.94 -1.48 -17.98
N ALA A 182 0.15 -1.03 -17.36
CA ALA A 182 1.50 -1.41 -17.74
C ALA A 182 1.72 -2.93 -17.62
N SER A 183 1.23 -3.53 -16.54
CA SER A 183 1.34 -4.98 -16.31
C SER A 183 0.54 -5.81 -17.31
N VAL A 184 -0.65 -5.35 -17.72
CA VAL A 184 -1.45 -5.97 -18.78
C VAL A 184 -0.71 -5.96 -20.10
N SER A 185 -0.11 -4.83 -20.48
CA SER A 185 0.66 -4.69 -21.73
C SER A 185 1.88 -5.64 -21.77
N LEU A 186 2.45 -5.92 -20.61
CA LEU A 186 3.59 -6.81 -20.49
C LEU A 186 3.20 -8.30 -20.42
N ARG A 187 1.93 -8.61 -20.09
CA ARG A 187 1.45 -9.98 -19.84
C ARG A 187 1.76 -10.94 -20.98
N ALA A 188 1.57 -10.50 -22.23
CA ALA A 188 1.81 -11.34 -23.42
C ALA A 188 3.28 -11.73 -23.61
N ARG A 189 4.22 -11.03 -22.96
CA ARG A 189 5.67 -11.31 -23.05
C ARG A 189 6.13 -12.33 -22.02
N PHE A 190 5.29 -12.70 -21.05
CA PHE A 190 5.67 -13.65 -20.00
C PHE A 190 5.38 -15.09 -20.45
N THR A 191 6.42 -15.89 -20.54
CA THR A 191 6.36 -17.35 -20.71
C THR A 191 6.22 -18.04 -19.35
N GLY A 192 5.99 -19.36 -19.35
CA GLY A 192 5.90 -20.15 -18.12
C GLY A 192 7.10 -19.96 -17.17
N ALA A 193 8.32 -19.90 -17.72
CA ALA A 193 9.53 -19.60 -16.94
C ALA A 193 9.51 -18.17 -16.39
N GLY A 194 9.10 -17.18 -17.19
CA GLY A 194 8.95 -15.80 -16.77
C GLY A 194 7.95 -15.64 -15.64
N LEU A 195 6.83 -16.36 -15.64
CA LEU A 195 5.84 -16.36 -14.57
C LEU A 195 6.38 -16.95 -13.26
N LEU A 196 7.22 -17.99 -13.34
CA LEU A 196 7.90 -18.53 -12.17
C LEU A 196 8.85 -17.53 -11.55
N TRP A 197 9.65 -16.84 -12.38
CA TRP A 197 10.54 -15.79 -11.91
C TRP A 197 9.80 -14.59 -11.31
N LEU A 198 8.69 -14.18 -11.95
CA LEU A 198 7.83 -13.13 -11.41
C LEU A 198 7.27 -13.50 -10.03
N ASN A 199 6.80 -14.73 -9.85
CA ASN A 199 6.30 -15.24 -8.57
C ASN A 199 7.39 -15.24 -7.50
N ARG A 200 8.57 -15.76 -7.84
CA ARG A 200 9.71 -15.80 -6.91
C ARG A 200 10.21 -14.41 -6.56
N GLY A 201 10.36 -13.53 -7.56
CA GLY A 201 10.80 -12.15 -7.36
C GLY A 201 9.82 -11.35 -6.50
N SER A 202 8.52 -11.40 -6.82
CA SER A 202 7.49 -10.72 -6.03
C SER A 202 7.44 -11.27 -4.61
N GLY A 203 7.50 -12.59 -4.45
CA GLY A 203 7.52 -13.23 -3.14
C GLY A 203 8.77 -12.86 -2.33
N ALA A 204 9.94 -12.78 -2.98
CA ALA A 204 11.19 -12.37 -2.32
C ALA A 204 11.14 -10.92 -1.85
N ILE A 205 10.56 -10.01 -2.65
CA ILE A 205 10.36 -8.61 -2.26
C ILE A 205 9.44 -8.54 -1.02
N ILE A 206 8.28 -9.20 -1.07
CA ILE A 206 7.33 -9.21 0.05
C ILE A 206 7.97 -9.80 1.31
N LEU A 207 8.66 -10.92 1.18
CA LEU A 207 9.40 -11.58 2.27
C LEU A 207 10.48 -10.67 2.85
N GLY A 208 11.27 -10.02 1.98
CA GLY A 208 12.32 -9.08 2.39
C GLY A 208 11.77 -7.93 3.23
N PHE A 209 10.66 -7.30 2.81
CA PHE A 209 10.00 -6.26 3.59
C PHE A 209 9.49 -6.79 4.95
N GLY A 210 8.94 -8.01 4.98
CA GLY A 210 8.51 -8.65 6.22
C GLY A 210 9.68 -8.90 7.18
N LEU A 211 10.79 -9.40 6.67
CA LEU A 211 12.00 -9.63 7.46
C LEU A 211 12.62 -8.32 7.97
N LEU A 212 12.64 -7.26 7.13
CA LEU A 212 13.10 -5.94 7.55
C LEU A 212 12.23 -5.36 8.66
N ALA A 213 10.89 -5.50 8.55
CA ALA A 213 9.97 -5.06 9.59
C ALA A 213 10.21 -5.82 10.91
N LEU A 214 10.44 -7.12 10.88
CA LEU A 214 10.75 -7.90 12.08
C LEU A 214 12.17 -7.59 12.63
N ALA A 215 13.13 -7.40 11.74
CA ALA A 215 14.50 -7.06 12.13
C ALA A 215 14.57 -5.68 12.81
N SER A 216 13.73 -4.73 12.42
CA SER A 216 13.67 -3.40 13.06
C SER A 216 13.22 -3.43 14.51
N LEU A 217 12.57 -4.52 14.96
CA LEU A 217 12.19 -4.75 16.36
C LEU A 217 13.37 -5.20 17.24
N LEU A 218 14.46 -5.67 16.63
CA LEU A 218 15.63 -6.08 17.38
C LEU A 218 16.38 -4.83 17.87
N PRO A 219 16.94 -4.87 19.09
CA PRO A 219 17.74 -3.76 19.64
C PRO A 219 19.14 -3.73 18.99
N LEU A 220 19.17 -3.64 17.67
CA LEU A 220 20.41 -3.57 16.91
C LEU A 220 20.87 -2.11 16.77
N PRO A 221 22.18 -1.85 16.76
CA PRO A 221 22.71 -0.50 16.57
C PRO A 221 22.60 -0.06 15.09
N TRP A 222 21.38 0.10 14.61
CA TRP A 222 21.06 0.42 13.20
C TRP A 222 21.85 1.59 12.66
N LYS A 223 22.11 2.63 13.48
CA LYS A 223 22.94 3.80 13.11
C LYS A 223 24.39 3.42 12.81
N GLN A 224 24.92 2.41 13.48
CA GLN A 224 26.27 1.92 13.20
C GLN A 224 26.29 1.05 11.95
N ILE A 225 25.30 0.16 11.81
CA ILE A 225 25.17 -0.71 10.62
C ILE A 225 24.99 0.12 9.35
N ALA A 226 24.09 1.14 9.35
CA ALA A 226 23.90 2.03 8.22
C ALA A 226 25.22 2.74 7.83
N ARG A 227 25.98 3.21 8.81
CA ARG A 227 27.28 3.83 8.59
C ARG A 227 28.33 2.87 7.99
N TYR A 228 28.31 1.59 8.37
CA TYR A 228 29.17 0.56 7.76
C TYR A 228 28.76 0.20 6.33
N LEU A 229 27.48 0.32 5.99
CA LEU A 229 26.94 0.03 4.65
C LEU A 229 27.01 1.26 3.72
N GLY A 230 27.48 2.41 4.20
CA GLY A 230 27.57 3.64 3.40
C GLY A 230 26.22 4.31 3.11
N LEU A 231 25.20 4.05 3.96
CA LEU A 231 23.83 4.60 3.88
C LEU A 231 23.63 5.76 4.87
#